data_7891dc4392e86890fd0c2793ed6a47da
#
_entry.id   7891dc4392e86890fd0c2793ed6a47da
#
_cell.length_a   1.000
_cell.length_b   1.000
_cell.length_c   1.000
_cell.angle_alpha   90.00
_cell.angle_beta   90.00
_cell.angle_gamma   90.00
#
_symmetry.space_group_name_H-M   'P 1'
#
loop_
_entity.id
_entity.type
_entity.pdbx_description
1 polymer ?
#
loop_
_entity_poly.entity_id
_entity_poly.type
_entity_poly.pdbx_seq_one_letter_code
_entity_poly.pdbx_strand_id
1 'polypeptide(L)'
;IGIGFAIPANLAKPIIAQLTKYGRARRGWLGVRIQTVTDELADSLGLDKARGALVADVTKGGPADSSKVQVGDVVLSFDGKPIVEMRNLPRIVAETEVGKNVKVDVWRKGRKVTLDAKLGEFPEDKKPVLAKASGKKKGDGNAVTALGLTMSPVTDELRRQFKLGKKY
;
A
#
# COMPACT_ATOMS: atom_id res chain seq x y z
N ILE A 1 11.38 15.42 -33.92
CA ILE A 1 12.28 14.70 -32.97
C ILE A 1 11.43 13.82 -32.11
N GLY A 2 11.60 12.48 -32.25
CA GLY A 2 10.90 11.50 -31.43
C GLY A 2 11.72 11.16 -30.17
N ILE A 3 11.06 11.00 -29.01
CA ILE A 3 11.68 10.49 -27.78
C ILE A 3 11.19 9.06 -27.58
N GLY A 4 12.13 8.10 -27.50
CA GLY A 4 11.84 6.70 -27.19
C GLY A 4 12.23 6.38 -25.76
N PHE A 5 11.40 5.59 -25.05
CA PHE A 5 11.70 5.07 -23.72
C PHE A 5 11.91 3.57 -23.79
N ALA A 6 12.97 3.06 -23.17
CA ALA A 6 13.26 1.63 -23.08
C ALA A 6 13.31 1.19 -21.61
N ILE A 7 12.74 0.03 -21.32
CA ILE A 7 12.85 -0.59 -19.99
C ILE A 7 14.08 -1.51 -20.02
N PRO A 8 15.06 -1.33 -19.12
CA PRO A 8 16.20 -2.22 -19.01
C PRO A 8 15.77 -3.68 -18.74
N ALA A 9 16.39 -4.64 -19.43
CA ALA A 9 16.02 -6.05 -19.32
C ALA A 9 16.15 -6.62 -17.89
N ASN A 10 17.09 -6.12 -17.10
CA ASN A 10 17.26 -6.49 -15.69
C ASN A 10 16.05 -6.12 -14.81
N LEU A 11 15.30 -5.07 -15.17
CA LEU A 11 14.05 -4.68 -14.48
C LEU A 11 12.87 -5.52 -14.99
N ALA A 12 12.85 -5.89 -16.26
CA ALA A 12 11.76 -6.67 -16.84
C ALA A 12 11.80 -8.16 -16.44
N LYS A 13 12.98 -8.78 -16.38
CA LYS A 13 13.15 -10.22 -16.07
C LYS A 13 12.43 -10.70 -14.81
N PRO A 14 12.58 -10.07 -13.63
CA PRO A 14 11.89 -10.51 -12.42
C PRO A 14 10.36 -10.38 -12.52
N ILE A 15 9.86 -9.37 -13.23
CA ILE A 15 8.43 -9.19 -13.44
C ILE A 15 7.88 -10.29 -14.36
N ILE A 16 8.57 -10.59 -15.47
CA ILE A 16 8.18 -11.66 -16.39
C ILE A 16 8.15 -13.01 -15.67
N ALA A 17 9.17 -13.31 -14.85
CA ALA A 17 9.22 -14.54 -14.08
C ALA A 17 8.03 -14.66 -13.09
N GLN A 18 7.63 -13.55 -12.46
CA GLN A 18 6.46 -13.53 -11.59
C GLN A 18 5.15 -13.70 -12.37
N LEU A 19 5.01 -13.06 -13.53
CA LEU A 19 3.84 -13.22 -14.40
C LEU A 19 3.70 -14.66 -14.90
N THR A 20 4.80 -15.29 -15.29
CA THR A 20 4.81 -16.70 -15.74
C THR A 20 4.44 -17.64 -14.60
N LYS A 21 4.96 -17.40 -13.38
CA LYS A 21 4.76 -18.31 -12.24
C LYS A 21 3.43 -18.10 -11.52
N TYR A 22 2.97 -16.86 -11.40
CA TYR A 22 1.84 -16.49 -10.56
C TYR A 22 0.68 -15.82 -11.31
N GLY A 23 0.83 -15.56 -12.62
CA GLY A 23 -0.15 -14.83 -13.43
C GLY A 23 -0.25 -13.32 -13.09
N ARG A 24 0.55 -12.85 -12.11
CA ARG A 24 0.57 -11.45 -11.66
C ARG A 24 1.92 -11.07 -11.06
N ALA A 25 2.22 -9.78 -11.08
CA ALA A 25 3.36 -9.25 -10.34
C ALA A 25 3.02 -9.15 -8.85
N ARG A 26 3.83 -9.76 -7.99
CA ARG A 26 3.69 -9.71 -6.54
C ARG A 26 4.69 -8.73 -5.97
N ARG A 27 4.26 -7.86 -5.09
CA ARG A 27 5.12 -6.84 -4.45
C ARG A 27 5.24 -7.12 -2.97
N GLY A 28 6.48 -7.09 -2.47
CA GLY A 28 6.72 -7.13 -1.05
C GLY A 28 6.06 -5.95 -0.33
N TRP A 29 5.59 -6.20 0.87
CA TRP A 29 4.93 -5.21 1.73
C TRP A 29 5.38 -5.35 3.17
N LEU A 30 5.72 -4.22 3.78
CA LEU A 30 6.15 -4.17 5.17
C LEU A 30 5.03 -3.70 6.13
N GLY A 31 4.10 -2.90 5.62
CA GLY A 31 2.98 -2.39 6.43
C GLY A 31 3.34 -1.20 7.30
N VAL A 32 4.16 -0.30 6.78
CA VAL A 32 4.51 0.96 7.45
C VAL A 32 4.13 2.16 6.58
N ARG A 33 3.76 3.28 7.22
CA ARG A 33 3.74 4.59 6.61
C ARG A 33 5.02 5.32 7.03
N ILE A 34 5.69 5.94 6.09
CA ILE A 34 6.99 6.56 6.31
C ILE A 34 7.00 8.02 5.89
N GLN A 35 7.93 8.77 6.47
CA GLN A 35 8.20 10.15 6.10
C GLN A 35 9.71 10.42 6.04
N THR A 36 10.07 11.51 5.38
CA THR A 36 11.46 11.94 5.23
C THR A 36 12.01 12.38 6.59
N VAL A 37 13.27 12.02 6.86
CA VAL A 37 14.03 12.53 8.00
C VAL A 37 14.66 13.85 7.56
N THR A 38 14.26 14.96 8.19
CA THR A 38 14.90 16.28 8.01
C THR A 38 16.08 16.42 8.96
N ASP A 39 16.91 17.45 8.78
CA ASP A 39 18.07 17.68 9.66
C ASP A 39 17.60 17.94 11.10
N GLU A 40 16.52 18.71 11.29
CA GLU A 40 15.96 18.97 12.64
C GLU A 40 15.45 17.69 13.31
N LEU A 41 14.84 16.78 12.51
CA LEU A 41 14.41 15.47 13.03
C LEU A 41 15.61 14.58 13.36
N ALA A 42 16.67 14.60 12.53
CA ALA A 42 17.88 13.85 12.79
C ALA A 42 18.52 14.28 14.11
N ASP A 43 18.67 15.57 14.35
CA ASP A 43 19.20 16.15 15.58
C ASP A 43 18.34 15.75 16.79
N SER A 44 17.02 15.87 16.69
CA SER A 44 16.09 15.52 17.77
C SER A 44 16.11 14.03 18.13
N LEU A 45 16.41 13.17 17.15
CA LEU A 45 16.50 11.71 17.30
C LEU A 45 17.92 11.23 17.64
N GLY A 46 18.90 12.14 17.71
CA GLY A 46 20.29 11.84 17.95
C GLY A 46 20.97 11.07 16.83
N LEU A 47 20.53 11.30 15.57
CA LEU A 47 21.20 10.79 14.37
C LEU A 47 22.34 11.73 13.98
N ASP A 48 23.41 11.16 13.44
CA ASP A 48 24.57 11.90 12.93
C ASP A 48 24.29 12.78 11.71
N LYS A 49 23.25 12.41 10.95
CA LYS A 49 22.78 13.14 9.75
C LYS A 49 21.39 12.71 9.34
N ALA A 50 20.72 13.54 8.56
CA ALA A 50 19.43 13.22 7.94
C ALA A 50 19.58 12.06 6.95
N ARG A 51 19.08 10.87 7.33
CA ARG A 51 19.07 9.67 6.50
C ARG A 51 18.00 8.69 6.98
N GLY A 52 17.67 7.74 6.14
CA GLY A 52 16.69 6.70 6.46
C GLY A 52 15.27 7.09 6.15
N ALA A 53 14.34 6.33 6.70
CA ALA A 53 12.90 6.55 6.59
C ALA A 53 12.27 6.49 7.98
N LEU A 54 11.68 7.60 8.44
CA LEU A 54 11.01 7.68 9.73
C LEU A 54 9.64 6.98 9.62
N VAL A 55 9.36 6.06 10.53
CA VAL A 55 8.08 5.36 10.62
C VAL A 55 7.05 6.27 11.29
N ALA A 56 6.09 6.74 10.52
CA ALA A 56 5.00 7.58 10.99
C ALA A 56 3.79 6.78 11.46
N ASP A 57 3.60 5.56 10.93
CA ASP A 57 2.51 4.67 11.31
C ASP A 57 2.84 3.21 10.99
N VAL A 58 2.24 2.28 11.73
CA VAL A 58 2.41 0.83 11.56
C VAL A 58 1.03 0.19 11.42
N THR A 59 0.82 -0.52 10.31
CA THR A 59 -0.43 -1.24 10.06
C THR A 59 -0.58 -2.42 11.03
N LYS A 60 -1.61 -2.40 11.85
CA LYS A 60 -1.91 -3.49 12.81
C LYS A 60 -2.09 -4.82 12.09
N GLY A 61 -1.47 -5.87 12.63
CA GLY A 61 -1.48 -7.21 12.03
C GLY A 61 -0.60 -7.34 10.77
N GLY A 62 0.09 -6.29 10.38
CA GLY A 62 1.03 -6.30 9.26
C GLY A 62 2.41 -6.88 9.63
N PRO A 63 3.27 -7.08 8.63
CA PRO A 63 4.64 -7.57 8.82
C PRO A 63 5.47 -6.74 9.81
N ALA A 64 5.39 -5.41 9.73
CA ALA A 64 6.10 -4.51 10.63
C ALA A 64 5.63 -4.63 12.08
N ASP A 65 4.31 -4.74 12.29
CA ASP A 65 3.72 -4.92 13.62
C ASP A 65 4.19 -6.25 14.25
N SER A 66 4.12 -7.33 13.48
CA SER A 66 4.61 -8.66 13.88
C SER A 66 6.10 -8.66 14.21
N SER A 67 6.88 -7.82 13.53
CA SER A 67 8.34 -7.65 13.70
C SER A 67 8.70 -6.63 14.77
N LYS A 68 7.71 -6.09 15.49
CA LYS A 68 7.89 -5.09 16.57
C LYS A 68 8.55 -3.78 16.09
N VAL A 69 8.34 -3.40 14.84
CA VAL A 69 8.63 -2.04 14.37
C VAL A 69 7.66 -1.09 15.04
N GLN A 70 8.15 0.08 15.46
CA GLN A 70 7.35 1.06 16.20
C GLN A 70 7.31 2.39 15.47
N VAL A 71 6.26 3.16 15.73
CA VAL A 71 6.19 4.56 15.33
C VAL A 71 7.33 5.33 16.01
N GLY A 72 8.02 6.16 15.24
CA GLY A 72 9.21 6.87 15.69
C GLY A 72 10.55 6.15 15.42
N ASP A 73 10.53 4.92 14.90
CA ASP A 73 11.74 4.27 14.40
C ASP A 73 12.21 4.94 13.11
N VAL A 74 13.51 5.05 12.91
CA VAL A 74 14.09 5.42 11.62
C VAL A 74 14.72 4.19 10.99
N VAL A 75 14.19 3.72 9.87
CA VAL A 75 14.75 2.59 9.12
C VAL A 75 16.04 3.04 8.44
N LEU A 76 17.17 2.48 8.86
CA LEU A 76 18.51 2.79 8.35
C LEU A 76 19.00 1.80 7.29
N SER A 77 18.61 0.52 7.41
CA SER A 77 18.90 -0.49 6.40
C SER A 77 17.78 -1.51 6.31
N PHE A 78 17.65 -2.13 5.15
CA PHE A 78 16.67 -3.16 4.85
C PHE A 78 17.31 -4.27 4.01
N ASP A 79 17.33 -5.50 4.52
CA ASP A 79 17.97 -6.67 3.88
C ASP A 79 19.44 -6.39 3.49
N GLY A 80 20.19 -5.74 4.39
CA GLY A 80 21.58 -5.34 4.18
C GLY A 80 21.79 -4.13 3.25
N LYS A 81 20.75 -3.58 2.64
CA LYS A 81 20.82 -2.40 1.77
C LYS A 81 20.60 -1.13 2.59
N PRO A 82 21.51 -0.15 2.55
CA PRO A 82 21.34 1.10 3.28
C PRO A 82 20.19 1.94 2.71
N ILE A 83 19.42 2.55 3.60
CA ILE A 83 18.37 3.50 3.25
C ILE A 83 18.93 4.92 3.45
N VAL A 84 19.37 5.52 2.36
CA VAL A 84 19.91 6.90 2.38
C VAL A 84 18.76 7.89 2.40
N GLU A 85 17.74 7.68 1.57
CA GLU A 85 16.57 8.53 1.45
C GLU A 85 15.30 7.71 1.65
N MET A 86 14.25 8.34 2.17
CA MET A 86 12.95 7.72 2.43
C MET A 86 12.41 6.94 1.21
N ARG A 87 12.52 7.50 0.01
CA ARG A 87 12.00 6.89 -1.23
C ARG A 87 12.69 5.56 -1.61
N ASN A 88 13.87 5.27 -1.06
CA ASN A 88 14.57 4.02 -1.33
C ASN A 88 13.88 2.82 -0.66
N LEU A 89 13.30 3.01 0.52
CA LEU A 89 12.68 1.92 1.28
C LEU A 89 11.49 1.28 0.54
N PRO A 90 10.47 2.00 0.03
CA PRO A 90 9.35 1.39 -0.68
C PRO A 90 9.79 0.60 -1.90
N ARG A 91 10.79 1.10 -2.64
CA ARG A 91 11.34 0.43 -3.82
C ARG A 91 12.00 -0.89 -3.44
N ILE A 92 12.90 -0.88 -2.45
CA ILE A 92 13.62 -2.08 -2.01
C ILE A 92 12.64 -3.12 -1.46
N VAL A 93 11.64 -2.69 -0.67
CA VAL A 93 10.60 -3.57 -0.12
C VAL A 93 9.78 -4.21 -1.25
N ALA A 94 9.35 -3.42 -2.25
CA ALA A 94 8.55 -3.92 -3.37
C ALA A 94 9.31 -4.90 -4.27
N GLU A 95 10.63 -4.72 -4.43
CA GLU A 95 11.53 -5.60 -5.20
C GLU A 95 11.87 -6.89 -4.43
N THR A 96 11.68 -6.92 -3.11
CA THR A 96 12.02 -8.08 -2.28
C THR A 96 10.89 -9.12 -2.33
N GLU A 97 11.27 -10.39 -2.38
CA GLU A 97 10.33 -11.51 -2.51
C GLU A 97 9.36 -11.58 -1.33
N VAL A 98 8.07 -11.80 -1.65
CA VAL A 98 7.01 -12.00 -0.67
C VAL A 98 7.29 -13.26 0.17
N GLY A 99 7.16 -13.13 1.49
CA GLY A 99 7.44 -14.21 2.43
C GLY A 99 8.91 -14.36 2.86
N LYS A 100 9.82 -13.58 2.26
CA LYS A 100 11.23 -13.57 2.66
C LYS A 100 11.38 -12.99 4.07
N ASN A 101 12.22 -13.63 4.89
CA ASN A 101 12.69 -13.06 6.15
C ASN A 101 13.87 -12.12 5.86
N VAL A 102 13.77 -10.88 6.32
CA VAL A 102 14.75 -9.83 6.10
C VAL A 102 15.16 -9.19 7.42
N LYS A 103 16.39 -8.72 7.51
CA LYS A 103 16.86 -7.92 8.63
C LYS A 103 16.59 -6.45 8.36
N VAL A 104 15.99 -5.77 9.32
CA VAL A 104 15.69 -4.34 9.29
C VAL A 104 16.44 -3.68 10.43
N ASP A 105 17.41 -2.82 10.09
CA ASP A 105 18.08 -2.02 11.09
C ASP A 105 17.32 -0.72 11.28
N VAL A 106 16.90 -0.47 12.49
CA VAL A 106 16.20 0.76 12.86
C VAL A 106 16.99 1.53 13.93
N TRP A 107 16.88 2.84 13.89
CA TRP A 107 17.30 3.74 14.95
C TRP A 107 16.14 4.00 15.87
N ARG A 108 16.28 3.64 17.14
CA ARG A 108 15.24 3.75 18.16
C ARG A 108 15.82 4.32 19.43
N LYS A 109 15.34 5.50 19.88
CA LYS A 109 15.73 6.13 21.13
C LYS A 109 17.26 6.21 21.31
N GLY A 110 17.96 6.72 20.30
CA GLY A 110 19.41 6.92 20.36
C GLY A 110 20.27 5.68 20.15
N ARG A 111 19.70 4.54 19.75
CA ARG A 111 20.46 3.31 19.50
C ARG A 111 19.99 2.56 18.27
N LYS A 112 20.92 1.84 17.64
CA LYS A 112 20.62 0.94 16.54
C LYS A 112 20.04 -0.38 17.07
N VAL A 113 18.91 -0.80 16.51
CA VAL A 113 18.24 -2.08 16.82
C VAL A 113 18.03 -2.84 15.51
N THR A 114 18.37 -4.12 15.47
CA THR A 114 18.10 -5.00 14.34
C THR A 114 16.87 -5.84 14.63
N LEU A 115 15.91 -5.82 13.70
CA LEU A 115 14.65 -6.56 13.77
C LEU A 115 14.60 -7.55 12.61
N ASP A 116 14.01 -8.72 12.85
CA ASP A 116 13.72 -9.70 11.80
C ASP A 116 12.26 -9.51 11.34
N ALA A 117 12.07 -9.26 10.05
CA ALA A 117 10.76 -9.03 9.46
C ALA A 117 10.49 -10.03 8.35
N LYS A 118 9.30 -10.66 8.38
CA LYS A 118 8.81 -11.50 7.29
C LYS A 118 7.92 -10.67 6.40
N LEU A 119 8.32 -10.43 5.14
CA LEU A 119 7.55 -9.63 4.21
C LEU A 119 6.20 -10.25 3.87
N GLY A 120 5.17 -9.43 3.91
CA GLY A 120 3.86 -9.74 3.37
C GLY A 120 3.76 -9.45 1.88
N GLU A 121 2.63 -9.79 1.30
CA GLU A 121 2.24 -9.32 -0.01
C GLU A 121 1.47 -8.00 0.12
N PHE A 122 1.77 -7.03 -0.74
CA PHE A 122 1.03 -5.78 -0.77
C PHE A 122 -0.46 -6.09 -0.94
N PRO A 123 -1.34 -5.65 -0.02
CA PRO A 123 -2.76 -5.85 -0.18
C PRO A 123 -3.19 -5.13 -1.45
N GLU A 124 -3.46 -5.90 -2.51
CA GLU A 124 -4.19 -5.33 -3.64
C GLU A 124 -5.53 -4.91 -3.07
N ASP A 125 -5.86 -3.61 -3.18
CA ASP A 125 -7.22 -3.16 -2.99
C ASP A 125 -8.08 -4.13 -3.78
N LYS A 126 -8.95 -4.86 -3.07
CA LYS A 126 -9.93 -5.72 -3.71
C LYS A 126 -10.60 -4.78 -4.70
N LYS A 127 -10.21 -4.89 -5.99
CA LYS A 127 -10.97 -4.21 -7.05
C LYS A 127 -12.41 -4.44 -6.67
N PRO A 128 -13.26 -3.42 -6.61
CA PRO A 128 -14.66 -3.67 -6.34
C PRO A 128 -15.01 -4.78 -7.31
N VAL A 129 -15.22 -5.99 -6.77
CA VAL A 129 -15.71 -7.11 -7.55
C VAL A 129 -17.01 -6.52 -8.04
N LEU A 130 -17.05 -6.16 -9.34
CA LEU A 130 -18.32 -5.96 -9.99
C LEU A 130 -19.09 -7.20 -9.62
N ALA A 131 -19.95 -7.07 -8.63
CA ALA A 131 -20.72 -8.18 -8.11
C ALA A 131 -21.39 -8.76 -9.33
N LYS A 132 -20.92 -9.93 -9.79
CA LYS A 132 -21.69 -10.73 -10.69
C LYS A 132 -23.02 -10.84 -9.99
N ALA A 133 -24.02 -10.17 -10.53
CA ALA A 133 -25.37 -10.26 -10.07
C ALA A 133 -25.83 -11.71 -10.25
N SER A 134 -25.49 -12.53 -9.28
CA SER A 134 -26.00 -13.88 -9.12
C SER A 134 -26.59 -13.97 -7.73
N GLY A 135 -27.89 -13.76 -7.65
CA GLY A 135 -28.61 -14.02 -6.42
C GLY A 135 -29.81 -13.12 -6.24
N LYS A 136 -30.91 -13.55 -6.84
CA LYS A 136 -32.28 -13.19 -6.50
C LYS A 136 -32.42 -12.60 -5.08
N LYS A 137 -32.67 -11.29 -4.98
CA LYS A 137 -33.55 -10.76 -3.95
C LYS A 137 -34.66 -10.00 -4.66
N LYS A 138 -35.88 -10.52 -4.55
CA LYS A 138 -37.12 -9.84 -4.86
C LYS A 138 -37.13 -8.51 -4.12
N GLY A 139 -37.09 -7.42 -4.86
CA GLY A 139 -37.36 -6.08 -4.43
C GLY A 139 -37.71 -5.33 -5.71
N ASP A 140 -38.99 -5.03 -5.89
CA ASP A 140 -39.55 -4.32 -7.03
C ASP A 140 -38.80 -3.00 -7.27
N GLY A 141 -38.25 -2.84 -8.45
CA GLY A 141 -37.69 -1.58 -8.92
C GLY A 141 -36.62 -1.80 -9.98
N ASN A 142 -36.90 -1.50 -11.23
CA ASN A 142 -35.96 -1.50 -12.34
C ASN A 142 -34.83 -0.49 -12.08
N ALA A 143 -33.75 -0.92 -11.42
CA ALA A 143 -32.55 -0.11 -11.31
C ALA A 143 -31.73 -0.23 -12.61
N VAL A 144 -31.54 0.88 -13.30
CA VAL A 144 -30.69 0.98 -14.49
C VAL A 144 -29.33 1.54 -14.09
N THR A 145 -28.28 0.79 -14.33
CA THR A 145 -26.90 1.26 -14.11
C THR A 145 -26.30 1.68 -15.44
N ALA A 146 -26.16 2.98 -15.64
CA ALA A 146 -25.50 3.56 -16.79
C ALA A 146 -24.41 4.53 -16.31
N LEU A 147 -23.26 4.53 -16.96
CA LEU A 147 -22.14 5.43 -16.69
C LEU A 147 -21.67 5.45 -15.21
N GLY A 148 -21.77 4.31 -14.50
CA GLY A 148 -21.39 4.24 -13.10
C GLY A 148 -22.39 4.83 -12.10
N LEU A 149 -23.55 5.28 -12.58
CA LEU A 149 -24.66 5.77 -11.77
C LEU A 149 -25.75 4.71 -11.70
N THR A 150 -26.25 4.41 -10.51
CA THR A 150 -27.39 3.53 -10.31
C THR A 150 -28.63 4.39 -10.17
N MET A 151 -29.54 4.31 -11.14
CA MET A 151 -30.83 5.00 -11.11
C MET A 151 -31.91 4.00 -10.75
N SER A 152 -32.77 4.35 -9.82
CA SER A 152 -33.97 3.60 -9.47
C SER A 152 -35.20 4.51 -9.55
N PRO A 153 -36.37 3.96 -9.82
CA PRO A 153 -37.60 4.76 -9.81
C PRO A 153 -37.82 5.36 -8.42
N VAL A 154 -38.36 6.57 -8.40
CA VAL A 154 -38.67 7.28 -7.15
C VAL A 154 -39.87 6.61 -6.49
N THR A 155 -39.65 5.94 -5.36
CA THR A 155 -40.72 5.33 -4.57
C THR A 155 -41.50 6.40 -3.79
N ASP A 156 -42.73 6.08 -3.37
CA ASP A 156 -43.56 7.01 -2.59
C ASP A 156 -42.92 7.38 -1.24
N GLU A 157 -42.08 6.51 -0.67
CA GLU A 157 -41.30 6.78 0.54
C GLU A 157 -40.23 7.83 0.30
N LEU A 158 -39.47 7.72 -0.80
CA LEU A 158 -38.47 8.70 -1.20
C LEU A 158 -39.12 10.04 -1.55
N ARG A 159 -40.31 10.05 -2.16
CA ARG A 159 -41.06 11.26 -2.42
C ARG A 159 -41.42 12.02 -1.14
N ARG A 160 -41.85 11.29 -0.09
CA ARG A 160 -42.16 11.87 1.21
C ARG A 160 -40.92 12.42 1.91
N GLN A 161 -39.83 11.65 1.89
CA GLN A 161 -38.59 12.01 2.55
C GLN A 161 -37.94 13.27 1.93
N PHE A 162 -37.97 13.39 0.60
CA PHE A 162 -37.38 14.50 -0.12
C PHE A 162 -38.37 15.57 -0.57
N LYS A 163 -39.66 15.52 -0.10
CA LYS A 163 -40.74 16.48 -0.40
C LYS A 163 -40.91 16.74 -1.91
N LEU A 164 -40.79 15.69 -2.73
CA LEU A 164 -40.92 15.81 -4.18
C LEU A 164 -42.39 15.86 -4.59
N GLY A 165 -42.75 16.83 -5.45
CA GLY A 165 -44.11 17.02 -5.94
C GLY A 165 -44.61 15.85 -6.80
N LYS A 166 -45.94 15.70 -6.94
CA LYS A 166 -46.62 14.59 -7.69
C LYS A 166 -46.47 14.61 -9.21
N LYS A 167 -45.76 15.58 -9.80
CA LYS A 167 -45.55 15.69 -11.24
C LYS A 167 -44.08 15.49 -11.56
N TYR A 168 -43.77 14.29 -12.01
CA TYR A 168 -42.82 13.88 -13.07
C TYR A 168 -42.79 12.37 -13.09
#